data_e8bfc6292514ec05b001270629fa57f8
#
_entry.id   e8bfc6292514ec05b001270629fa57f8
#
_cell.length_a   1.000
_cell.length_b   1.000
_cell.length_c   1.000
_cell.angle_alpha   90.00
_cell.angle_beta   90.00
_cell.angle_gamma   90.00
#
_symmetry.space_group_name_H-M   'P 1'
#
loop_
_entity.id
_entity.type
_entity.pdbx_description
1 polymer ?
#
loop_
_entity_poly.entity_id
_entity_poly.type
_entity_poly.pdbx_seq_one_letter_code
_entity_poly.pdbx_strand_id
1 'polypeptide(L)'
;MYGICEINNRDYLFSLNLKKTKQDINRIKKFKNFAGELSSNTSADLLSWIEWDSPYMPWEKNDLFFAQIDLDGEIRKIKKFSNKLIHSKKNVSFFQPYWISETLLVCSEDSSGWWNLLFLDVSEIENILIKKRVERNLIEYGVPQWVSGITFFSGNIKNLFCLAKKENNLIVEQYKDIELVKEFSTPFTSISDFSVFEKKVVLKGHVTDFVGNLLEIDFA
;
A
#
# COMPACT_ATOMS: atom_id res chain seq x y z
N MET A 1 -12.30 -14.14 -0.12
CA MET A 1 -11.41 -13.28 -0.96
C MET A 1 -12.17 -12.01 -1.30
N TYR A 2 -11.51 -10.87 -1.19
CA TYR A 2 -12.04 -9.57 -1.63
C TYR A 2 -11.28 -9.07 -2.86
N GLY A 3 -11.93 -8.25 -3.68
CA GLY A 3 -11.33 -7.66 -4.88
C GLY A 3 -12.12 -6.45 -5.37
N ILE A 4 -11.52 -5.69 -6.26
CA ILE A 4 -12.18 -4.63 -7.01
C ILE A 4 -12.35 -5.12 -8.45
N CYS A 5 -13.53 -4.92 -9.02
CA CYS A 5 -13.83 -5.25 -10.42
C CYS A 5 -14.62 -4.14 -11.07
N GLU A 6 -14.40 -3.97 -12.37
CA GLU A 6 -15.20 -3.08 -13.20
C GLU A 6 -16.33 -3.86 -13.88
N ILE A 7 -17.56 -3.34 -13.77
CA ILE A 7 -18.76 -3.87 -14.44
C ILE A 7 -19.51 -2.70 -15.04
N ASN A 8 -19.68 -2.67 -16.36
CA ASN A 8 -20.37 -1.61 -17.08
C ASN A 8 -19.83 -0.18 -16.75
N ASN A 9 -18.52 -0.03 -16.82
CA ASN A 9 -17.78 1.20 -16.52
C ASN A 9 -18.02 1.72 -15.09
N ARG A 10 -18.15 0.80 -14.13
CA ARG A 10 -18.29 1.11 -12.70
C ARG A 10 -17.49 0.14 -11.88
N ASP A 11 -16.77 0.65 -10.91
CA ASP A 11 -15.99 -0.13 -9.98
C ASP A 11 -16.86 -0.62 -8.81
N TYR A 12 -16.62 -1.86 -8.42
CA TYR A 12 -17.30 -2.52 -7.29
C TYR A 12 -16.28 -3.24 -6.42
N LEU A 13 -16.42 -3.07 -5.10
CA LEU A 13 -15.84 -4.00 -4.14
C LEU A 13 -16.71 -5.26 -4.13
N PHE A 14 -16.08 -6.41 -4.25
CA PHE A 14 -16.76 -7.70 -4.21
C PHE A 14 -16.10 -8.66 -3.24
N SER A 15 -16.86 -9.64 -2.78
CA SER A 15 -16.35 -10.84 -2.11
C SER A 15 -16.63 -12.09 -2.92
N LEU A 16 -15.76 -13.08 -2.77
CA LEU A 16 -15.86 -14.38 -3.40
C LEU A 16 -15.58 -15.48 -2.39
N ASN A 17 -16.50 -16.43 -2.26
CA ASN A 17 -16.30 -17.61 -1.43
C ASN A 17 -15.63 -18.72 -2.25
N LEU A 18 -14.32 -18.89 -2.07
CA LEU A 18 -13.53 -19.88 -2.79
C LEU A 18 -13.85 -21.36 -2.44
N LYS A 19 -14.59 -21.61 -1.35
CA LYS A 19 -14.98 -22.97 -0.93
C LYS A 19 -16.23 -23.48 -1.65
N LYS A 20 -17.00 -22.61 -2.31
CA LYS A 20 -18.19 -22.99 -3.06
C LYS A 20 -17.79 -23.45 -4.47
N THR A 21 -18.40 -24.55 -4.93
CA THR A 21 -18.20 -25.07 -6.30
C THR A 21 -18.76 -24.13 -7.38
N LYS A 22 -19.87 -23.45 -7.08
CA LYS A 22 -20.41 -22.37 -7.89
C LYS A 22 -20.03 -21.06 -7.21
N GLN A 23 -19.16 -20.30 -7.85
CA GLN A 23 -18.66 -19.03 -7.32
C GLN A 23 -19.61 -17.91 -7.74
N ASP A 24 -20.36 -17.39 -6.78
CA ASP A 24 -21.17 -16.19 -6.97
C ASP A 24 -20.37 -15.00 -6.45
N ILE A 25 -20.21 -13.98 -7.30
CA ILE A 25 -19.60 -12.69 -6.92
C ILE A 25 -20.63 -11.92 -6.10
N ASN A 26 -20.34 -11.75 -4.81
CA ASN A 26 -21.15 -10.87 -3.96
C ASN A 26 -20.64 -9.44 -4.07
N ARG A 27 -21.45 -8.52 -4.64
CA ARG A 27 -21.14 -7.11 -4.76
C ARG A 27 -21.42 -6.41 -3.45
N ILE A 28 -20.37 -6.01 -2.73
CA ILE A 28 -20.48 -5.43 -1.39
C ILE A 28 -20.71 -3.92 -1.46
N LYS A 29 -19.94 -3.22 -2.32
CA LYS A 29 -20.00 -1.76 -2.43
C LYS A 29 -19.81 -1.33 -3.89
N LYS A 30 -20.64 -0.41 -4.36
CA LYS A 30 -20.41 0.33 -5.60
C LYS A 30 -19.61 1.58 -5.28
N PHE A 31 -18.51 1.80 -5.99
CA PHE A 31 -17.74 3.02 -5.88
C PHE A 31 -18.40 4.15 -6.70
N LYS A 32 -18.13 5.39 -6.30
CA LYS A 32 -18.64 6.56 -7.01
C LYS A 32 -17.96 6.71 -8.37
N ASN A 33 -16.62 6.62 -8.38
CA ASN A 33 -15.77 6.70 -9.56
C ASN A 33 -14.75 5.55 -9.53
N PHE A 34 -13.47 5.84 -9.40
CA PHE A 34 -12.39 4.86 -9.46
C PHE A 34 -11.96 4.42 -8.07
N ALA A 35 -11.54 3.16 -7.96
CA ALA A 35 -10.93 2.61 -6.75
C ALA A 35 -9.81 1.64 -7.08
N GLY A 36 -8.82 1.53 -6.19
CA GLY A 36 -7.67 0.65 -6.36
C GLY A 36 -6.93 0.35 -5.07
N GLU A 37 -5.81 -0.35 -5.19
CA GLU A 37 -4.89 -0.65 -4.08
C GLU A 37 -5.59 -1.31 -2.87
N LEU A 38 -6.51 -2.26 -3.14
CA LEU A 38 -7.23 -2.98 -2.09
C LEU A 38 -6.27 -3.87 -1.31
N SER A 39 -6.30 -3.73 0.00
CA SER A 39 -5.53 -4.54 0.94
C SER A 39 -6.38 -4.97 2.14
N SER A 40 -6.08 -6.12 2.73
CA SER A 40 -6.72 -6.60 3.96
C SER A 40 -5.68 -6.96 5.01
N ASN A 41 -6.05 -6.85 6.30
CA ASN A 41 -5.28 -7.46 7.37
C ASN A 41 -5.36 -9.00 7.28
N THR A 42 -4.62 -9.71 8.12
CA THR A 42 -4.54 -11.17 8.08
C THR A 42 -5.87 -11.84 8.43
N SER A 43 -6.62 -11.28 9.38
CA SER A 43 -7.96 -11.78 9.77
C SER A 43 -9.03 -11.49 8.72
N ALA A 44 -8.75 -10.60 7.75
CA ALA A 44 -9.69 -10.13 6.74
C ALA A 44 -10.95 -9.45 7.30
N ASP A 45 -10.87 -8.90 8.50
CA ASP A 45 -11.92 -8.12 9.15
C ASP A 45 -11.72 -6.60 8.99
N LEU A 46 -10.55 -6.17 8.53
CA LEU A 46 -10.25 -4.80 8.11
C LEU A 46 -9.78 -4.79 6.66
N LEU A 47 -10.36 -3.90 5.87
CA LEU A 47 -9.95 -3.60 4.50
C LEU A 47 -9.47 -2.16 4.41
N SER A 48 -8.58 -1.90 3.46
CA SER A 48 -8.17 -0.56 3.04
C SER A 48 -8.09 -0.46 1.54
N TRP A 49 -8.38 0.71 0.97
CA TRP A 49 -8.27 1.01 -0.46
C TRP A 49 -8.15 2.52 -0.69
N ILE A 50 -7.81 2.91 -1.91
CA ILE A 50 -7.87 4.31 -2.35
C ILE A 50 -9.03 4.53 -3.30
N GLU A 51 -9.63 5.74 -3.25
CA GLU A 51 -10.62 6.22 -4.22
C GLU A 51 -10.16 7.56 -4.82
N TRP A 52 -10.41 7.75 -6.11
CA TRP A 52 -10.12 9.03 -6.77
C TRP A 52 -11.20 9.39 -7.79
N ASP A 53 -11.27 10.66 -8.13
CA ASP A 53 -12.27 11.23 -9.03
C ASP A 53 -11.60 11.94 -10.22
N SER A 54 -12.16 11.78 -11.43
CA SER A 54 -11.78 12.60 -12.57
C SER A 54 -11.94 14.10 -12.24
N PRO A 55 -11.03 15.00 -12.70
CA PRO A 55 -9.98 14.75 -13.69
C PRO A 55 -8.66 14.24 -13.13
N TYR A 56 -8.57 13.98 -11.84
CA TYR A 56 -7.32 13.58 -11.19
C TYR A 56 -6.95 12.13 -11.47
N MET A 57 -5.66 11.89 -11.61
CA MET A 57 -5.09 10.56 -11.57
C MET A 57 -4.80 10.14 -10.10
N PRO A 58 -4.67 8.84 -9.80
CA PRO A 58 -4.48 8.40 -8.41
C PRO A 58 -3.21 8.94 -7.75
N TRP A 59 -2.18 9.30 -8.52
CA TRP A 59 -0.95 9.91 -7.99
C TRP A 59 -1.01 11.45 -7.85
N GLU A 60 -2.09 12.09 -8.31
CA GLU A 60 -2.28 13.54 -8.14
C GLU A 60 -3.14 13.84 -6.92
N LYS A 61 -4.17 13.00 -6.71
CA LYS A 61 -5.09 13.13 -5.60
C LYS A 61 -5.92 11.87 -5.45
N ASN A 62 -5.90 11.29 -4.28
CA ASN A 62 -6.81 10.24 -3.89
C ASN A 62 -7.19 10.34 -2.40
N ASP A 63 -8.13 9.54 -1.98
CA ASP A 63 -8.57 9.41 -0.61
C ASP A 63 -8.33 7.97 -0.15
N LEU A 64 -7.78 7.82 1.06
CA LEU A 64 -7.58 6.52 1.70
C LEU A 64 -8.83 6.17 2.53
N PHE A 65 -9.35 4.98 2.32
CA PHE A 65 -10.52 4.46 3.01
C PHE A 65 -10.20 3.17 3.77
N PHE A 66 -10.98 2.95 4.81
CA PHE A 66 -10.98 1.74 5.62
C PHE A 66 -12.39 1.21 5.76
N ALA A 67 -12.52 -0.12 5.85
CA ALA A 67 -13.78 -0.77 6.20
C ALA A 67 -13.58 -1.85 7.25
N GLN A 68 -14.54 -1.96 8.15
CA GLN A 68 -14.69 -3.09 9.05
C GLN A 68 -15.67 -4.10 8.43
N ILE A 69 -15.25 -5.35 8.40
CA ILE A 69 -16.00 -6.47 7.84
C ILE A 69 -16.44 -7.38 8.98
N ASP A 70 -17.66 -7.88 8.90
CA ASP A 70 -18.17 -8.86 9.87
C ASP A 70 -17.86 -10.32 9.47
N LEU A 71 -18.29 -11.25 10.31
CA LEU A 71 -18.08 -12.68 10.09
C LEU A 71 -18.83 -13.24 8.85
N ASP A 72 -19.87 -12.55 8.40
CA ASP A 72 -20.63 -12.88 7.20
C ASP A 72 -19.99 -12.31 5.93
N GLY A 73 -18.95 -11.47 6.09
CA GLY A 73 -18.23 -10.83 4.99
C GLY A 73 -18.86 -9.53 4.49
N GLU A 74 -19.79 -8.97 5.28
CA GLU A 74 -20.46 -7.72 4.96
C GLU A 74 -19.78 -6.50 5.62
N ILE A 75 -19.87 -5.36 4.96
CA ILE A 75 -19.33 -4.11 5.52
C ILE A 75 -20.19 -3.64 6.69
N ARG A 76 -19.59 -3.47 7.85
CA ARG A 76 -20.20 -2.86 9.04
C ARG A 76 -20.00 -1.35 9.08
N LYS A 77 -18.80 -0.91 8.74
CA LYS A 77 -18.42 0.50 8.78
C LYS A 77 -17.46 0.82 7.64
N ILE A 78 -17.53 2.08 7.18
CA ILE A 78 -16.55 2.65 6.27
C ILE A 78 -16.07 3.97 6.87
N LYS A 79 -14.76 4.17 6.88
CA LYS A 79 -14.13 5.41 7.33
C LYS A 79 -13.17 5.91 6.27
N LYS A 80 -13.30 7.18 5.90
CA LYS A 80 -12.29 7.90 5.14
C LYS A 80 -11.22 8.44 6.10
N PHE A 81 -9.96 8.23 5.80
CA PHE A 81 -8.86 8.85 6.54
C PHE A 81 -8.86 10.36 6.32
N SER A 82 -8.68 11.13 7.38
CA SER A 82 -8.73 12.59 7.29
C SER A 82 -7.37 13.16 6.86
N ASN A 83 -7.26 13.64 5.63
CA ASN A 83 -6.06 14.31 5.12
C ASN A 83 -5.64 15.53 5.96
N LYS A 84 -6.59 16.12 6.71
CA LYS A 84 -6.30 17.22 7.65
C LYS A 84 -5.31 16.84 8.75
N LEU A 85 -5.19 15.55 9.06
CA LEU A 85 -4.22 15.04 10.02
C LEU A 85 -2.78 15.11 9.47
N ILE A 86 -2.62 15.17 8.15
CA ILE A 86 -1.33 15.22 7.47
C ILE A 86 -1.04 16.64 6.99
N HIS A 87 -1.98 17.23 6.23
CA HIS A 87 -1.81 18.57 5.66
C HIS A 87 -3.16 19.26 5.40
N SER A 88 -3.29 20.54 5.81
CA SER A 88 -4.57 21.25 5.79
C SER A 88 -4.98 21.82 4.40
N LYS A 89 -4.06 21.96 3.45
CA LYS A 89 -4.29 22.80 2.25
C LYS A 89 -3.88 22.17 0.92
N LYS A 90 -3.35 20.95 0.89
CA LYS A 90 -2.79 20.34 -0.31
C LYS A 90 -3.58 19.11 -0.73
N ASN A 91 -3.67 18.87 -2.02
CA ASN A 91 -4.04 17.55 -2.51
C ASN A 91 -2.99 16.56 -1.99
N VAL A 92 -3.44 15.43 -1.49
CA VAL A 92 -2.59 14.36 -1.00
C VAL A 92 -2.95 13.12 -1.79
N SER A 93 -1.94 12.34 -2.11
CA SER A 93 -2.08 11.05 -2.72
C SER A 93 -1.50 9.99 -1.81
N PHE A 94 -2.17 8.84 -1.72
CA PHE A 94 -1.71 7.67 -0.98
C PHE A 94 -1.35 6.57 -1.95
N PHE A 95 -0.34 5.77 -1.59
CA PHE A 95 0.15 4.67 -2.39
C PHE A 95 0.36 3.44 -1.54
N GLN A 96 -0.05 2.28 -2.04
CA GLN A 96 0.13 0.95 -1.47
C GLN A 96 -0.25 0.86 0.02
N PRO A 97 -1.54 1.04 0.42
CA PRO A 97 -1.96 0.72 1.76
C PRO A 97 -1.70 -0.77 2.04
N TYR A 98 -0.87 -1.05 3.06
CA TYR A 98 -0.38 -2.40 3.34
C TYR A 98 -0.41 -2.70 4.85
N TRP A 99 -1.06 -3.79 5.23
CA TRP A 99 -1.19 -4.19 6.63
C TRP A 99 0.04 -4.94 7.11
N ILE A 100 0.72 -4.39 8.12
CA ILE A 100 1.91 -4.99 8.73
C ILE A 100 1.59 -5.72 10.04
N SER A 101 0.37 -5.57 10.55
CA SER A 101 -0.23 -6.35 11.64
C SER A 101 -1.75 -6.33 11.49
N GLU A 102 -2.49 -6.90 12.46
CA GLU A 102 -3.96 -6.88 12.45
C GLU A 102 -4.55 -5.47 12.50
N THR A 103 -3.86 -4.52 13.12
CA THR A 103 -4.37 -3.16 13.33
C THR A 103 -3.45 -2.06 12.81
N LEU A 104 -2.24 -2.40 12.38
CA LEU A 104 -1.27 -1.42 11.91
C LEU A 104 -1.08 -1.51 10.40
N LEU A 105 -1.29 -0.38 9.74
CA LEU A 105 -1.12 -0.22 8.29
C LEU A 105 0.05 0.72 8.00
N VAL A 106 0.80 0.46 6.94
CA VAL A 106 1.74 1.38 6.32
C VAL A 106 1.24 1.74 4.92
N CYS A 107 1.43 2.99 4.53
CA CYS A 107 1.27 3.46 3.15
C CYS A 107 2.29 4.55 2.87
N SER A 108 2.50 4.91 1.61
CA SER A 108 3.19 6.15 1.28
C SER A 108 2.19 7.28 1.06
N GLU A 109 2.61 8.52 1.35
CA GLU A 109 1.84 9.73 1.09
C GLU A 109 2.77 10.87 0.61
N ASP A 110 2.25 11.79 -0.21
CA ASP A 110 3.06 12.78 -0.94
C ASP A 110 2.90 14.23 -0.44
N SER A 111 2.31 14.44 0.72
CA SER A 111 2.01 15.81 1.21
C SER A 111 3.25 16.68 1.43
N SER A 112 4.40 16.08 1.68
CA SER A 112 5.69 16.75 1.76
C SER A 112 6.28 17.17 0.40
N GLY A 113 5.72 16.65 -0.70
CA GLY A 113 6.28 16.72 -2.06
C GLY A 113 7.13 15.50 -2.42
N TRP A 114 7.26 14.54 -1.51
CA TRP A 114 7.96 13.27 -1.66
C TRP A 114 7.07 12.15 -1.16
N TRP A 115 7.08 10.99 -1.79
CA TRP A 115 6.39 9.80 -1.32
C TRP A 115 7.04 9.26 -0.03
N ASN A 116 6.51 9.63 1.11
CA ASN A 116 7.05 9.27 2.43
C ASN A 116 6.14 8.26 3.16
N LEU A 117 6.74 7.44 4.04
CA LEU A 117 5.99 6.41 4.77
C LEU A 117 5.12 7.01 5.87
N LEU A 118 3.90 6.54 5.94
CA LEU A 118 2.91 6.86 6.96
C LEU A 118 2.44 5.56 7.63
N PHE A 119 2.59 5.46 8.95
CA PHE A 119 2.12 4.33 9.75
C PHE A 119 0.85 4.73 10.50
N LEU A 120 -0.22 3.98 10.30
CA LEU A 120 -1.55 4.23 10.84
C LEU A 120 -2.00 3.10 11.76
N ASP A 121 -2.46 3.45 12.97
CA ASP A 121 -3.15 2.54 13.87
C ASP A 121 -4.66 2.60 13.58
N VAL A 122 -5.22 1.48 13.20
CA VAL A 122 -6.62 1.29 12.82
C VAL A 122 -7.33 0.36 13.80
N SER A 123 -6.82 0.22 15.04
CA SER A 123 -7.47 -0.57 16.10
C SER A 123 -8.89 -0.09 16.38
N GLU A 124 -9.13 1.20 16.22
CA GLU A 124 -10.45 1.83 16.28
C GLU A 124 -10.73 2.54 14.95
N ILE A 125 -11.54 1.94 14.09
CA ILE A 125 -11.82 2.49 12.75
C ILE A 125 -12.40 3.93 12.78
N GLU A 126 -13.11 4.29 13.86
CA GLU A 126 -13.64 5.66 14.01
C GLU A 126 -12.57 6.68 14.40
N ASN A 127 -11.47 6.23 14.99
CA ASN A 127 -10.39 7.07 15.49
C ASN A 127 -9.02 6.54 15.03
N ILE A 128 -8.76 6.65 13.73
CA ILE A 128 -7.48 6.23 13.13
C ILE A 128 -6.38 7.19 13.56
N LEU A 129 -5.30 6.66 14.13
CA LEU A 129 -4.20 7.43 14.68
C LEU A 129 -2.94 7.33 13.82
N ILE A 130 -2.25 8.44 13.62
CA ILE A 130 -0.91 8.44 13.05
C ILE A 130 0.06 7.98 14.14
N LYS A 131 0.68 6.82 13.93
CA LYS A 131 1.72 6.28 14.83
C LYS A 131 3.08 6.86 14.52
N LYS A 132 3.38 6.97 13.22
CA LYS A 132 4.65 7.53 12.76
C LYS A 132 4.50 8.07 11.36
N ARG A 133 5.17 9.15 11.08
CA ARG A 133 5.38 9.69 9.75
C ARG A 133 6.88 9.81 9.51
N VAL A 134 7.36 9.20 8.45
CA VAL A 134 8.76 9.26 8.06
C VAL A 134 8.89 10.38 7.05
N GLU A 135 9.41 11.53 7.46
CA GLU A 135 9.62 12.68 6.57
C GLU A 135 11.09 12.73 6.13
N ARG A 136 11.32 12.36 4.89
CA ARG A 136 12.67 12.38 4.29
C ARG A 136 12.60 13.05 2.93
N ASN A 137 13.39 14.12 2.79
CA ASN A 137 13.56 14.81 1.52
C ASN A 137 14.47 14.00 0.59
N LEU A 138 14.20 14.05 -0.72
CA LEU A 138 14.98 13.37 -1.76
C LEU A 138 14.93 11.83 -1.67
N ILE A 139 13.93 11.29 -0.97
CA ILE A 139 13.68 9.85 -0.88
C ILE A 139 12.21 9.58 -1.21
N GLU A 140 11.98 8.62 -2.11
CA GLU A 140 10.66 8.23 -2.59
C GLU A 140 10.38 6.76 -2.25
N TYR A 141 9.31 6.52 -1.51
CA TYR A 141 8.78 5.17 -1.21
C TYR A 141 7.55 4.84 -2.06
N GLY A 142 7.54 5.30 -3.27
CA GLY A 142 6.43 5.09 -4.19
C GLY A 142 6.72 5.66 -5.56
N VAL A 143 5.80 5.40 -6.46
CA VAL A 143 5.81 5.88 -7.86
C VAL A 143 4.39 6.15 -8.30
N PRO A 144 4.16 6.93 -9.37
CA PRO A 144 2.84 7.02 -10.00
C PRO A 144 2.31 5.63 -10.40
N GLN A 145 1.06 5.34 -10.01
CA GLN A 145 0.39 4.05 -10.22
C GLN A 145 -0.12 3.90 -11.67
N TRP A 146 0.78 3.81 -12.64
CA TRP A 146 0.43 3.56 -14.04
C TRP A 146 -0.12 2.16 -14.28
N VAL A 147 0.27 1.20 -13.44
CA VAL A 147 -0.20 -0.18 -13.42
C VAL A 147 -0.47 -0.61 -11.99
N SER A 148 -1.47 -1.47 -11.82
CA SER A 148 -1.80 -2.05 -10.53
C SER A 148 -0.75 -3.08 -10.09
N GLY A 149 -0.57 -3.22 -8.76
CA GLY A 149 0.29 -4.26 -8.18
C GLY A 149 1.77 -3.88 -8.06
N ILE A 150 2.14 -2.62 -8.30
CA ILE A 150 3.48 -2.13 -8.00
C ILE A 150 3.69 -2.21 -6.49
N THR A 151 4.77 -2.88 -6.05
CA THR A 151 5.07 -3.12 -4.64
C THR A 151 6.37 -2.44 -4.25
N PHE A 152 6.33 -1.58 -3.23
CA PHE A 152 7.48 -0.89 -2.64
C PHE A 152 7.79 -1.35 -1.22
N PHE A 153 6.83 -1.98 -0.54
CA PHE A 153 7.08 -2.54 0.78
C PHE A 153 6.28 -3.83 0.99
N SER A 154 6.89 -4.74 1.75
CA SER A 154 6.33 -6.04 2.09
C SER A 154 6.91 -6.55 3.41
N GLY A 155 6.19 -7.43 4.09
CA GLY A 155 6.60 -8.02 5.36
C GLY A 155 5.56 -7.84 6.45
N ASN A 156 6.02 -7.70 7.68
CA ASN A 156 5.17 -7.49 8.86
C ASN A 156 5.86 -6.55 9.86
N ILE A 157 5.20 -6.26 10.99
CA ILE A 157 5.72 -5.31 11.99
C ILE A 157 7.13 -5.67 12.52
N LYS A 158 7.50 -6.96 12.55
CA LYS A 158 8.82 -7.41 13.03
C LYS A 158 9.89 -7.33 11.94
N ASN A 159 9.50 -7.43 10.69
CA ASN A 159 10.38 -7.36 9.52
C ASN A 159 9.61 -6.77 8.34
N LEU A 160 9.54 -5.45 8.28
CA LEU A 160 9.03 -4.73 7.13
C LEU A 160 10.23 -4.30 6.29
N PHE A 161 10.19 -4.62 5.01
CA PHE A 161 11.19 -4.18 4.04
C PHE A 161 10.55 -3.16 3.11
N CYS A 162 11.22 -2.03 2.94
CA CYS A 162 10.80 -0.95 2.09
C CYS A 162 11.84 -0.71 1.00
N LEU A 163 11.38 -0.70 -0.23
CA LEU A 163 12.15 -0.19 -1.34
C LEU A 163 12.05 1.33 -1.32
N ALA A 164 13.16 2.02 -1.49
CA ALA A 164 13.16 3.47 -1.60
C ALA A 164 14.08 3.92 -2.74
N LYS A 165 13.67 4.97 -3.43
CA LYS A 165 14.50 5.66 -4.42
C LYS A 165 15.17 6.84 -3.75
N LYS A 166 16.51 6.82 -3.73
CA LYS A 166 17.35 7.87 -3.18
C LYS A 166 18.23 8.41 -4.30
N GLU A 167 17.95 9.63 -4.76
CA GLU A 167 18.58 10.20 -5.95
C GLU A 167 18.37 9.28 -7.18
N ASN A 168 19.46 8.73 -7.72
CA ASN A 168 19.44 7.83 -8.86
C ASN A 168 19.55 6.34 -8.49
N ASN A 169 19.67 6.02 -7.19
CA ASN A 169 19.86 4.66 -6.71
C ASN A 169 18.63 4.15 -5.97
N LEU A 170 18.45 2.85 -6.00
CA LEU A 170 17.48 2.16 -5.19
C LEU A 170 18.15 1.56 -3.96
N ILE A 171 17.51 1.74 -2.82
CA ILE A 171 17.93 1.19 -1.54
C ILE A 171 16.82 0.31 -0.99
N VAL A 172 17.18 -0.67 -0.17
CA VAL A 172 16.25 -1.47 0.63
C VAL A 172 16.45 -1.11 2.09
N GLU A 173 15.38 -0.74 2.75
CA GLU A 173 15.36 -0.43 4.17
C GLU A 173 14.60 -1.50 4.93
N GLN A 174 15.12 -1.90 6.08
CA GLN A 174 14.45 -2.78 7.03
C GLN A 174 13.93 -1.97 8.21
N TYR A 175 12.64 -2.13 8.49
CA TYR A 175 11.99 -1.59 9.68
C TYR A 175 11.61 -2.72 10.63
N LYS A 176 11.77 -2.49 11.93
CA LYS A 176 11.27 -3.35 13.02
C LYS A 176 10.51 -2.47 14.01
N ASP A 177 9.29 -2.90 14.35
CA ASP A 177 8.42 -2.14 15.24
C ASP A 177 8.30 -0.66 14.82
N ILE A 178 8.17 -0.42 13.50
CA ILE A 178 8.11 0.89 12.80
C ILE A 178 9.40 1.74 12.86
N GLU A 179 10.50 1.23 13.40
CA GLU A 179 11.79 1.91 13.45
C GLU A 179 12.73 1.39 12.37
N LEU A 180 13.41 2.30 11.67
CA LEU A 180 14.44 1.95 10.69
C LEU A 180 15.65 1.34 11.41
N VAL A 181 16.00 0.11 11.05
CA VAL A 181 17.11 -0.62 11.68
C VAL A 181 18.27 -0.89 10.74
N LYS A 182 18.03 -0.94 9.43
CA LYS A 182 19.08 -1.22 8.44
C LYS A 182 18.73 -0.61 7.09
N GLU A 183 19.73 -0.09 6.39
CA GLU A 183 19.66 0.37 5.00
C GLU A 183 20.67 -0.43 4.17
N PHE A 184 20.27 -0.84 2.99
CA PHE A 184 21.09 -1.57 2.06
C PHE A 184 21.03 -0.93 0.67
N SER A 185 22.19 -0.53 0.12
CA SER A 185 22.28 0.02 -1.22
C SER A 185 22.22 -1.10 -2.26
N THR A 186 21.43 -0.92 -3.32
CA THR A 186 21.40 -1.84 -4.45
C THR A 186 22.17 -1.27 -5.63
N PRO A 187 22.63 -2.11 -6.58
CA PRO A 187 23.22 -1.62 -7.81
C PRO A 187 22.19 -1.13 -8.83
N PHE A 188 20.89 -1.23 -8.51
CA PHE A 188 19.80 -0.97 -9.46
C PHE A 188 19.42 0.51 -9.52
N THR A 189 19.08 0.97 -10.71
CA THR A 189 18.49 2.28 -10.98
C THR A 189 16.98 2.23 -11.16
N SER A 190 16.46 1.06 -11.53
CA SER A 190 15.02 0.77 -11.57
C SER A 190 14.74 -0.68 -11.19
N ILE A 191 13.52 -0.96 -10.70
CA ILE A 191 13.08 -2.29 -10.30
C ILE A 191 11.79 -2.65 -11.03
N SER A 192 11.70 -3.90 -11.50
CA SER A 192 10.49 -4.48 -12.05
C SER A 192 9.74 -5.36 -11.06
N ASP A 193 10.44 -5.97 -10.11
CA ASP A 193 9.84 -6.83 -9.09
C ASP A 193 10.54 -6.71 -7.75
N PHE A 194 9.74 -6.75 -6.68
CA PHE A 194 10.19 -6.74 -5.29
C PHE A 194 9.40 -7.77 -4.51
N SER A 195 10.11 -8.74 -3.93
CA SER A 195 9.50 -9.79 -3.13
C SER A 195 10.26 -10.01 -1.84
N VAL A 196 9.52 -10.26 -0.77
CA VAL A 196 10.06 -10.57 0.57
C VAL A 196 9.68 -11.99 0.93
N PHE A 197 10.66 -12.76 1.36
CA PHE A 197 10.48 -14.10 1.84
C PHE A 197 11.26 -14.29 3.14
N GLU A 198 10.57 -14.38 4.27
CA GLU A 198 11.14 -14.40 5.61
C GLU A 198 12.06 -13.19 5.89
N LYS A 199 13.39 -13.40 5.87
CA LYS A 199 14.40 -12.37 6.02
C LYS A 199 15.17 -12.07 4.73
N LYS A 200 14.72 -12.62 3.62
CA LYS A 200 15.32 -12.42 2.31
C LYS A 200 14.48 -11.47 1.48
N VAL A 201 15.15 -10.57 0.80
CA VAL A 201 14.56 -9.69 -0.19
C VAL A 201 15.10 -10.08 -1.55
N VAL A 202 14.21 -10.36 -2.48
CA VAL A 202 14.55 -10.65 -3.87
C VAL A 202 14.08 -9.49 -4.74
N LEU A 203 14.99 -8.94 -5.50
CA LEU A 203 14.78 -7.82 -6.40
C LEU A 203 15.10 -8.26 -7.82
N LYS A 204 14.22 -7.91 -8.75
CA LYS A 204 14.53 -7.94 -10.19
C LYS A 204 14.59 -6.51 -10.69
N GLY A 205 15.74 -6.11 -11.18
CA GLY A 205 15.99 -4.72 -11.52
C GLY A 205 16.91 -4.54 -12.73
N HIS A 206 17.15 -3.30 -13.06
CA HIS A 206 17.95 -2.88 -14.19
C HIS A 206 19.11 -2.00 -13.69
N VAL A 207 20.29 -2.28 -14.19
CA VAL A 207 21.47 -1.40 -14.11
C VAL A 207 21.59 -0.69 -15.46
N THR A 208 22.23 0.44 -15.53
CA THR A 208 22.29 1.32 -16.72
C THR A 208 22.61 0.56 -18.02
N ASP A 209 23.47 -0.46 -17.96
CA ASP A 209 23.95 -1.20 -19.12
C ASP A 209 23.44 -2.64 -19.24
N PHE A 210 22.61 -3.13 -18.31
CA PHE A 210 22.13 -4.51 -18.29
C PHE A 210 20.66 -4.59 -17.89
N VAL A 211 19.88 -5.35 -18.64
CA VAL A 211 18.46 -5.60 -18.43
C VAL A 211 18.27 -6.92 -17.68
N GLY A 212 17.44 -6.88 -16.59
CA GLY A 212 16.90 -8.09 -15.99
C GLY A 212 17.80 -8.85 -15.03
N ASN A 213 18.58 -8.16 -14.21
CA ASN A 213 19.36 -8.78 -13.13
C ASN A 213 18.50 -9.14 -11.91
N LEU A 214 18.84 -10.25 -11.27
CA LEU A 214 18.27 -10.69 -10.00
C LEU A 214 19.26 -10.43 -8.87
N LEU A 215 18.80 -9.84 -7.78
CA LEU A 215 19.57 -9.65 -6.55
C LEU A 215 18.80 -10.25 -5.37
N GLU A 216 19.45 -11.09 -4.61
CA GLU A 216 18.99 -11.55 -3.30
C GLU A 216 19.78 -10.85 -2.20
N ILE A 217 19.09 -10.31 -1.23
CA ILE A 217 19.69 -9.71 -0.02
C ILE A 217 19.20 -10.50 1.17
N ASP A 218 20.14 -11.06 1.95
CA ASP A 218 19.86 -11.74 3.20
C ASP A 218 20.04 -10.76 4.37
N PHE A 219 18.99 -10.59 5.18
CA PHE A 219 18.97 -9.73 6.36
C PHE A 219 19.08 -10.53 7.68
N ALA A 220 19.67 -11.72 7.62
CA ALA A 220 19.89 -12.57 8.78
C ALA A 220 20.68 -11.89 9.91
#